data_f6fa115c8ec051342034f79d6e4c27b1
#
_entry.id   f6fa115c8ec051342034f79d6e4c27b1
#
_cell.length_a   1.000
_cell.length_b   1.000
_cell.length_c   1.000
_cell.angle_alpha   90.00
_cell.angle_beta   90.00
_cell.angle_gamma   90.00
#
_symmetry.space_group_name_H-M   'P 1'
#
loop_
_entity.id
_entity.type
_entity.pdbx_description
1 polymer ?
#
loop_
_entity_poly.entity_id
_entity_poly.type
_entity_poly.pdbx_seq_one_letter_code
_entity_poly.pdbx_strand_id
1 'polypeptide(L)'
;MLAGILAVVVLAGVWFVALRSVPVPVNGQELSVRIGTPLETFLADNDYFGATPGRLMSVGGNVIDERGGNPCAVVRDGQELTTDEIAATAMGDGDTYTVSNGTDAVEPYTEEEVTIPPAVQKERGGAVQYVKQWGQAGHKTVLHGERSGETADAEGAVPATDMIIGSINLKPEGGPYVALTFDDGPSRYTPDILAILADRGVHATFFCLGNQVASNQSEAKAIVDGGHEIASHTQSHQNLPTLERDSLRSEISTAFDNIEQATGVRTQMIRAPYGAFTEQEWGRAGDIVGCNVLWNVDTHDWERPGAQAIADTVLNNVRNGSIVLMHDGGGNREQTVEALPLIIDGLHDRGYQIVTVGELIELDGRIPQAVVGNAVSMPEDAALPA
;
A
#
# COMPACT_ATOMS: atom_id res chain seq x y z
N MET A 1 67.25 -35.78 61.70
CA MET A 1 65.90 -36.07 62.27
C MET A 1 64.96 -34.89 62.30
N LEU A 2 65.39 -33.68 62.62
CA LEU A 2 64.48 -32.48 62.69
C LEU A 2 63.85 -32.10 61.34
N ALA A 3 64.55 -32.16 60.21
CA ALA A 3 64.05 -31.79 58.92
C ALA A 3 62.92 -32.75 58.39
N GLY A 4 62.98 -34.03 58.78
CA GLY A 4 61.95 -35.01 58.41
C GLY A 4 60.65 -34.84 59.20
N ILE A 5 60.74 -34.41 60.45
CA ILE A 5 59.57 -34.13 61.31
C ILE A 5 58.84 -32.85 60.83
N LEU A 6 59.61 -31.82 60.47
CA LEU A 6 59.01 -30.58 59.91
C LEU A 6 58.29 -30.78 58.65
N ALA A 7 58.83 -31.60 57.71
CA ALA A 7 58.16 -31.97 56.40
C ALA A 7 56.88 -32.76 56.65
N VAL A 8 56.86 -33.70 57.58
CA VAL A 8 55.66 -34.50 57.93
C VAL A 8 54.60 -33.65 58.61
N VAL A 9 54.98 -32.69 59.48
CA VAL A 9 54.00 -31.75 60.12
C VAL A 9 53.44 -30.78 59.13
N VAL A 10 54.24 -30.28 58.18
CA VAL A 10 53.74 -29.39 57.08
C VAL A 10 52.83 -30.17 56.12
N LEU A 11 53.21 -31.38 55.72
CA LEU A 11 52.35 -32.24 54.86
C LEU A 11 51.07 -32.67 55.60
N ALA A 12 51.14 -33.00 56.89
CA ALA A 12 49.92 -33.31 57.66
C ALA A 12 49.04 -32.08 57.87
N GLY A 13 49.64 -30.89 58.09
CA GLY A 13 48.91 -29.62 58.21
C GLY A 13 48.22 -29.24 56.90
N VAL A 14 48.89 -29.37 55.76
CA VAL A 14 48.32 -29.16 54.44
C VAL A 14 47.21 -30.16 54.12
N TRP A 15 47.47 -31.42 54.53
CA TRP A 15 46.47 -32.50 54.36
C TRP A 15 45.22 -32.27 55.20
N PHE A 16 45.39 -31.81 56.46
CA PHE A 16 44.28 -31.54 57.36
C PHE A 16 43.47 -30.32 56.94
N VAL A 17 44.12 -29.27 56.43
CA VAL A 17 43.43 -28.09 55.92
C VAL A 17 42.66 -28.40 54.61
N ALA A 18 43.25 -29.21 53.72
CA ALA A 18 42.63 -29.56 52.44
C ALA A 18 41.49 -30.58 52.52
N LEU A 19 41.37 -31.30 53.67
CA LEU A 19 40.31 -32.32 53.85
C LEU A 19 39.25 -31.92 54.88
N ARG A 20 39.33 -30.71 55.43
CA ARG A 20 38.29 -30.25 56.36
C ARG A 20 37.00 -29.91 55.67
N SER A 21 35.89 -30.24 56.30
CA SER A 21 34.59 -29.74 55.90
C SER A 21 34.31 -28.42 56.63
N VAL A 22 33.68 -27.50 55.92
CA VAL A 22 33.27 -26.19 56.42
C VAL A 22 31.78 -25.97 56.22
N PRO A 23 31.10 -25.19 57.02
CA PRO A 23 29.72 -24.80 56.76
C PRO A 23 29.67 -23.82 55.58
N VAL A 24 28.88 -24.11 54.58
CA VAL A 24 28.63 -23.26 53.43
C VAL A 24 27.13 -23.05 53.34
N PRO A 25 26.63 -21.82 53.45
CA PRO A 25 25.23 -21.49 53.23
C PRO A 25 24.84 -21.65 51.75
N VAL A 26 23.83 -22.46 51.46
CA VAL A 26 23.22 -22.59 50.14
C VAL A 26 21.70 -22.41 50.28
N ASN A 27 21.13 -21.45 49.60
CA ASN A 27 19.71 -21.05 49.73
C ASN A 27 19.30 -20.81 51.18
N GLY A 28 20.21 -20.27 52.01
CA GLY A 28 19.97 -20.00 53.42
C GLY A 28 20.11 -21.20 54.37
N GLN A 29 20.44 -22.40 53.84
CA GLN A 29 20.67 -23.61 54.61
C GLN A 29 22.18 -23.88 54.73
N GLU A 30 22.69 -24.07 55.91
CA GLU A 30 24.11 -24.46 56.15
C GLU A 30 24.34 -25.93 55.79
N LEU A 31 25.26 -26.17 54.87
CA LEU A 31 25.68 -27.49 54.43
C LEU A 31 27.16 -27.70 54.78
N SER A 32 27.51 -28.90 55.21
CA SER A 32 28.88 -29.26 55.49
C SER A 32 29.59 -29.70 54.21
N VAL A 33 30.46 -28.87 53.66
CA VAL A 33 31.14 -29.12 52.38
C VAL A 33 32.64 -29.24 52.58
N ARG A 34 33.26 -30.19 51.88
CA ARG A 34 34.73 -30.32 51.89
C ARG A 34 35.34 -29.20 51.04
N ILE A 35 36.34 -28.51 51.63
CA ILE A 35 37.09 -27.47 50.91
C ILE A 35 37.71 -28.06 49.64
N GLY A 36 37.61 -27.31 48.52
CA GLY A 36 38.13 -27.73 47.22
C GLY A 36 37.19 -28.66 46.42
N THR A 37 35.98 -28.97 46.93
CA THR A 37 34.97 -29.67 46.12
C THR A 37 34.62 -28.81 44.92
N PRO A 38 34.69 -29.35 43.67
CA PRO A 38 34.25 -28.62 42.48
C PRO A 38 32.78 -28.21 42.61
N LEU A 39 32.48 -26.95 42.37
CA LEU A 39 31.11 -26.41 42.51
C LEU A 39 30.11 -27.15 41.62
N GLU A 40 30.50 -27.42 40.38
CA GLU A 40 29.64 -28.17 39.42
C GLU A 40 29.26 -29.56 39.96
N THR A 41 30.26 -30.31 40.52
CA THR A 41 30.00 -31.62 41.13
C THR A 41 29.08 -31.50 42.33
N PHE A 42 29.32 -30.52 43.21
CA PHE A 42 28.48 -30.30 44.38
C PHE A 42 27.03 -29.97 44.00
N LEU A 43 26.82 -29.11 43.00
CA LEU A 43 25.49 -28.77 42.52
C LEU A 43 24.77 -29.99 41.92
N ALA A 44 25.47 -30.80 41.11
CA ALA A 44 24.94 -32.01 40.51
C ALA A 44 24.56 -33.08 41.54
N ASP A 45 25.44 -33.30 42.57
CA ASP A 45 25.21 -34.28 43.65
C ASP A 45 24.02 -33.91 44.53
N ASN A 46 23.63 -32.63 44.58
CA ASN A 46 22.48 -32.10 45.30
C ASN A 46 21.29 -31.76 44.43
N ASP A 47 21.24 -32.29 43.18
CA ASP A 47 20.15 -32.06 42.19
C ASP A 47 19.80 -30.56 42.07
N TYR A 48 20.87 -29.71 42.03
CA TYR A 48 20.73 -28.24 41.97
C TYR A 48 19.75 -27.66 42.99
N PHE A 49 19.54 -28.34 44.13
CA PHE A 49 18.58 -27.95 45.19
C PHE A 49 17.15 -27.84 44.71
N GLY A 50 16.76 -28.67 43.71
CA GLY A 50 15.45 -28.68 43.08
C GLY A 50 15.23 -27.58 42.02
N ALA A 51 16.26 -26.77 41.74
CA ALA A 51 16.20 -25.82 40.65
C ALA A 51 16.27 -26.54 39.28
N THR A 52 15.57 -26.02 38.32
CA THR A 52 15.49 -26.58 36.95
C THR A 52 15.96 -25.55 35.92
N PRO A 53 16.63 -25.98 34.86
CA PRO A 53 16.84 -25.10 33.69
C PRO A 53 15.52 -24.51 33.18
N GLY A 54 15.60 -23.38 32.50
CA GLY A 54 14.47 -22.82 31.78
C GLY A 54 14.05 -23.70 30.61
N ARG A 55 12.94 -23.36 30.01
CA ARG A 55 12.41 -24.04 28.81
C ARG A 55 13.01 -23.42 27.56
N LEU A 56 13.19 -24.20 26.52
CA LEU A 56 13.42 -23.70 25.17
C LEU A 56 12.06 -23.49 24.50
N MET A 57 11.82 -22.25 24.09
CA MET A 57 10.58 -21.82 23.45
C MET A 57 10.79 -21.64 21.95
N SER A 58 9.78 -21.97 21.17
CA SER A 58 9.74 -21.57 19.76
C SER A 58 9.51 -20.07 19.61
N VAL A 59 9.77 -19.53 18.42
CA VAL A 59 9.41 -18.14 18.08
C VAL A 59 7.91 -17.87 18.22
N GLY A 60 7.07 -18.89 18.07
CA GLY A 60 5.62 -18.83 18.26
C GLY A 60 5.17 -18.94 19.74
N GLY A 61 6.12 -19.12 20.67
CA GLY A 61 5.85 -19.22 22.10
C GLY A 61 5.46 -20.62 22.60
N ASN A 62 5.66 -21.67 21.78
CA ASN A 62 5.44 -23.05 22.18
C ASN A 62 6.70 -23.65 22.82
N VAL A 63 6.53 -24.58 23.76
CA VAL A 63 7.66 -25.29 24.37
C VAL A 63 8.23 -26.33 23.41
N ILE A 64 9.51 -26.19 23.08
CA ILE A 64 10.27 -27.17 22.28
C ILE A 64 10.93 -28.22 23.20
N ASP A 65 11.51 -27.74 24.32
CA ASP A 65 12.20 -28.57 25.30
C ASP A 65 12.00 -27.98 26.70
N GLU A 66 11.49 -28.79 27.62
CA GLU A 66 11.16 -28.40 28.99
C GLU A 66 12.40 -27.99 29.81
N ARG A 67 13.62 -28.35 29.37
CA ARG A 67 14.89 -28.09 30.05
C ARG A 67 15.97 -27.51 29.12
N GLY A 68 15.58 -27.06 27.91
CA GLY A 68 16.48 -26.60 26.86
C GLY A 68 16.77 -25.11 26.90
N GLY A 69 16.23 -24.36 27.85
CA GLY A 69 16.50 -22.93 28.05
C GLY A 69 17.80 -22.63 28.79
N ASN A 70 17.89 -21.48 29.41
CA ASN A 70 19.07 -21.08 30.16
C ASN A 70 19.28 -22.01 31.37
N PRO A 71 20.53 -22.34 31.73
CA PRO A 71 20.85 -23.19 32.89
C PRO A 71 20.36 -22.57 34.19
N CYS A 72 20.33 -23.37 35.28
CA CYS A 72 20.05 -22.86 36.62
C CYS A 72 21.00 -21.72 36.94
N ALA A 73 20.47 -20.63 37.51
CA ALA A 73 21.30 -19.51 37.95
C ALA A 73 21.96 -19.85 39.28
N VAL A 74 23.28 -19.60 39.37
CA VAL A 74 24.09 -19.79 40.55
C VAL A 74 24.76 -18.47 40.91
N VAL A 75 24.46 -17.97 42.13
CA VAL A 75 25.02 -16.74 42.66
C VAL A 75 25.98 -17.08 43.80
N ARG A 76 27.24 -16.62 43.77
CA ARG A 76 28.21 -16.73 44.84
C ARG A 76 28.47 -15.34 45.41
N ASP A 77 28.32 -15.19 46.72
CA ASP A 77 28.58 -13.93 47.42
C ASP A 77 27.90 -12.69 46.78
N GLY A 78 26.72 -12.87 46.21
CA GLY A 78 25.96 -11.82 45.54
C GLY A 78 26.30 -11.59 44.05
N GLN A 79 27.25 -12.35 43.50
CA GLN A 79 27.64 -12.30 42.09
C GLN A 79 27.17 -13.58 41.36
N GLU A 80 26.43 -13.41 40.25
CA GLU A 80 26.02 -14.52 39.40
C GLU A 80 27.23 -15.08 38.64
N LEU A 81 27.35 -16.41 38.65
CA LEU A 81 28.41 -17.14 37.95
C LEU A 81 27.94 -17.63 36.56
N THR A 82 28.79 -17.46 35.58
CA THR A 82 28.63 -18.10 34.28
C THR A 82 28.87 -19.61 34.37
N THR A 83 28.44 -20.37 33.36
CA THR A 83 28.68 -21.83 33.28
C THR A 83 30.17 -22.15 33.37
N ASP A 84 31.03 -21.38 32.70
CA ASP A 84 32.48 -21.58 32.71
C ASP A 84 33.08 -21.28 34.10
N GLU A 85 32.55 -20.26 34.78
CA GLU A 85 32.98 -19.94 36.18
C GLU A 85 32.53 -21.01 37.14
N ILE A 86 31.32 -21.57 36.99
CA ILE A 86 30.85 -22.71 37.82
C ILE A 86 31.78 -23.91 37.65
N ALA A 87 32.15 -24.27 36.41
CA ALA A 87 33.06 -25.36 36.11
C ALA A 87 34.47 -25.16 36.67
N ALA A 88 34.92 -23.89 36.72
CA ALA A 88 36.26 -23.54 37.20
C ALA A 88 36.33 -23.30 38.76
N THR A 89 35.17 -23.19 39.41
CA THR A 89 35.09 -22.84 40.84
C THR A 89 35.21 -24.07 41.71
N ALA A 90 36.05 -23.95 42.74
CA ALA A 90 36.10 -24.88 43.88
C ALA A 90 35.53 -24.20 45.13
N MET A 91 34.73 -24.93 45.90
CA MET A 91 34.07 -24.41 47.09
C MET A 91 35.08 -24.10 48.20
N GLY A 92 34.94 -22.93 48.82
CA GLY A 92 35.82 -22.39 49.86
C GLY A 92 35.12 -22.15 51.23
N ASP A 93 35.95 -21.82 52.21
CA ASP A 93 35.46 -21.40 53.53
C ASP A 93 34.93 -19.95 53.46
N GLY A 94 33.71 -19.73 53.90
CA GLY A 94 33.06 -18.42 53.90
C GLY A 94 32.27 -18.10 52.61
N ASP A 95 32.25 -18.99 51.61
CA ASP A 95 31.41 -18.84 50.42
C ASP A 95 29.93 -18.92 50.79
N THR A 96 29.07 -18.16 50.09
CA THR A 96 27.61 -18.24 50.18
C THR A 96 27.03 -18.43 48.80
N TYR A 97 26.15 -19.39 48.62
CA TYR A 97 25.54 -19.69 47.32
C TYR A 97 24.02 -19.54 47.35
N THR A 98 23.49 -19.00 46.23
CA THR A 98 22.06 -19.06 45.93
C THR A 98 21.89 -19.76 44.57
N VAL A 99 21.07 -20.78 44.56
CA VAL A 99 20.73 -21.55 43.34
C VAL A 99 19.25 -21.36 43.05
N SER A 100 18.91 -20.97 41.84
CA SER A 100 17.53 -20.74 41.37
C SER A 100 17.31 -21.31 39.99
N ASN A 101 16.03 -21.39 39.58
CA ASN A 101 15.67 -21.86 38.25
C ASN A 101 16.33 -20.99 37.17
N GLY A 102 16.69 -21.60 36.06
CA GLY A 102 17.04 -20.92 34.84
C GLY A 102 15.84 -20.22 34.21
N THR A 103 16.12 -19.33 33.27
CA THR A 103 15.08 -18.60 32.50
C THR A 103 14.81 -19.28 31.17
N ASP A 104 13.59 -19.11 30.68
CA ASP A 104 13.24 -19.57 29.34
C ASP A 104 14.12 -18.86 28.29
N ALA A 105 14.45 -19.57 27.23
CA ALA A 105 15.18 -19.05 26.06
C ALA A 105 14.36 -19.30 24.80
N VAL A 106 14.46 -18.39 23.84
CA VAL A 106 13.89 -18.61 22.50
C VAL A 106 14.92 -19.35 21.64
N GLU A 107 14.44 -20.24 20.80
CA GLU A 107 15.29 -20.97 19.85
C GLU A 107 16.06 -20.00 18.92
N PRO A 108 17.17 -20.41 18.30
CA PRO A 108 17.78 -19.67 17.21
C PRO A 108 16.76 -19.46 16.07
N TYR A 109 16.79 -18.26 15.46
CA TYR A 109 15.88 -17.87 14.39
C TYR A 109 16.58 -17.01 13.35
N THR A 110 16.01 -16.97 12.15
CA THR A 110 16.35 -16.00 11.10
C THR A 110 15.23 -14.99 10.97
N GLU A 111 15.57 -13.80 10.47
CA GLU A 111 14.65 -12.69 10.26
C GLU A 111 14.41 -12.47 8.76
N GLU A 112 13.15 -12.28 8.37
CA GLU A 112 12.74 -11.90 7.03
C GLU A 112 11.94 -10.60 7.09
N GLU A 113 12.36 -9.59 6.33
CA GLU A 113 11.61 -8.35 6.18
C GLU A 113 10.54 -8.51 5.11
N VAL A 114 9.27 -8.36 5.50
CA VAL A 114 8.10 -8.52 4.62
C VAL A 114 7.42 -7.18 4.42
N THR A 115 7.27 -6.78 3.15
CA THR A 115 6.52 -5.59 2.78
C THR A 115 5.02 -5.88 2.82
N ILE A 116 4.25 -5.00 3.46
CA ILE A 116 2.78 -5.04 3.49
C ILE A 116 2.27 -4.04 2.45
N PRO A 117 1.69 -4.49 1.33
CA PRO A 117 1.17 -3.56 0.33
C PRO A 117 -0.04 -2.80 0.86
N PRO A 118 -0.28 -1.53 0.40
CA PRO A 118 -1.50 -0.82 0.73
C PRO A 118 -2.70 -1.46 0.04
N ALA A 119 -3.91 -1.24 0.58
CA ALA A 119 -5.17 -1.52 -0.11
C ALA A 119 -5.66 -0.27 -0.87
N VAL A 120 -6.69 -0.43 -1.71
CA VAL A 120 -7.40 0.69 -2.35
C VAL A 120 -8.77 0.84 -1.71
N GLN A 121 -9.13 2.07 -1.40
CA GLN A 121 -10.49 2.44 -0.99
C GLN A 121 -11.02 3.51 -1.96
N LYS A 122 -12.23 3.31 -2.51
CA LYS A 122 -12.87 4.26 -3.41
C LYS A 122 -14.13 4.85 -2.79
N GLU A 123 -14.16 6.18 -2.71
CA GLU A 123 -15.38 6.93 -2.34
C GLU A 123 -16.47 6.70 -3.39
N ARG A 124 -17.74 6.81 -3.01
CA ARG A 124 -18.88 6.51 -3.88
C ARG A 124 -19.58 7.76 -4.37
N GLY A 125 -20.12 7.67 -5.58
CA GLY A 125 -21.21 8.52 -6.04
C GLY A 125 -20.82 9.80 -6.79
N GLY A 126 -19.58 9.93 -7.28
CA GLY A 126 -19.15 11.09 -8.07
C GLY A 126 -18.82 10.74 -9.52
N ALA A 127 -18.94 11.73 -10.40
CA ALA A 127 -18.58 11.62 -11.81
C ALA A 127 -17.08 11.80 -12.07
N VAL A 128 -16.33 12.45 -11.16
CA VAL A 128 -14.88 12.64 -11.30
C VAL A 128 -14.16 11.87 -10.19
N GLN A 129 -13.29 10.97 -10.61
CA GLN A 129 -12.50 10.11 -9.73
C GLN A 129 -11.02 10.44 -9.88
N TYR A 130 -10.27 10.52 -8.77
CA TYR A 130 -8.85 10.86 -8.75
C TYR A 130 -8.18 10.31 -7.50
N VAL A 131 -6.85 10.20 -7.51
CA VAL A 131 -6.11 9.81 -6.30
C VAL A 131 -6.14 10.96 -5.30
N LYS A 132 -6.91 10.78 -4.22
CA LYS A 132 -7.04 11.74 -3.11
C LYS A 132 -5.91 11.58 -2.09
N GLN A 133 -5.48 10.34 -1.87
CA GLN A 133 -4.37 9.97 -1.01
C GLN A 133 -3.62 8.79 -1.62
N TRP A 134 -2.31 8.91 -1.71
CA TRP A 134 -1.45 7.81 -2.14
C TRP A 134 -1.30 6.78 -1.03
N GLY A 135 -1.20 5.52 -1.44
CA GLY A 135 -0.88 4.43 -0.53
C GLY A 135 0.59 4.46 -0.11
N GLN A 136 0.89 3.93 1.07
CA GLN A 136 2.26 3.70 1.53
C GLN A 136 2.40 2.26 1.99
N ALA A 137 3.50 1.62 1.60
CA ALA A 137 3.78 0.27 2.06
C ALA A 137 4.09 0.25 3.56
N GLY A 138 3.57 -0.75 4.23
CA GLY A 138 4.00 -1.13 5.57
C GLY A 138 5.10 -2.18 5.53
N HIS A 139 5.67 -2.50 6.69
CA HIS A 139 6.66 -3.57 6.82
C HIS A 139 6.54 -4.25 8.17
N LYS A 140 6.88 -5.51 8.19
CA LYS A 140 7.02 -6.31 9.38
C LYS A 140 8.21 -7.25 9.22
N THR A 141 8.81 -7.61 10.36
CA THR A 141 9.81 -8.67 10.40
C THR A 141 9.14 -9.97 10.81
N VAL A 142 9.36 -11.02 10.05
CA VAL A 142 8.91 -12.38 10.36
C VAL A 142 10.11 -13.18 10.89
N LEU A 143 9.95 -13.77 12.06
CA LEU A 143 10.93 -14.67 12.67
C LEU A 143 10.67 -16.09 12.18
N HIS A 144 11.71 -16.79 11.75
CA HIS A 144 11.65 -18.19 11.33
C HIS A 144 12.48 -19.03 12.28
N GLY A 145 11.82 -19.82 13.15
CA GLY A 145 12.47 -20.70 14.11
C GLY A 145 13.25 -21.81 13.45
N GLU A 146 14.54 -21.95 13.79
CA GLU A 146 15.43 -22.93 13.16
C GLU A 146 15.18 -24.38 13.63
N ARG A 147 14.59 -24.56 14.81
CA ARG A 147 14.34 -25.88 15.41
C ARG A 147 12.88 -26.32 15.28
N SER A 148 11.96 -25.42 15.52
CA SER A 148 10.53 -25.71 15.45
C SER A 148 10.00 -25.67 14.01
N GLY A 149 10.60 -24.83 13.14
CA GLY A 149 10.05 -24.45 11.84
C GLY A 149 8.84 -23.53 11.92
N GLU A 150 8.51 -23.03 13.10
CA GLU A 150 7.42 -22.05 13.30
C GLU A 150 7.82 -20.66 12.80
N THR A 151 6.81 -19.85 12.51
CA THR A 151 7.00 -18.43 12.19
C THR A 151 6.21 -17.57 13.16
N ALA A 152 6.74 -16.39 13.47
CA ALA A 152 6.06 -15.38 14.28
C ALA A 152 6.38 -13.98 13.77
N ASP A 153 5.47 -13.04 13.94
CA ASP A 153 5.74 -11.64 13.66
C ASP A 153 6.55 -11.05 14.84
N ALA A 154 7.65 -10.37 14.54
CA ALA A 154 8.39 -9.59 15.53
C ALA A 154 7.60 -8.34 15.95
N GLU A 155 7.96 -7.77 17.11
CA GLU A 155 7.41 -6.48 17.53
C GLU A 155 7.88 -5.34 16.60
N GLY A 156 7.08 -4.27 16.50
CA GLY A 156 7.45 -3.08 15.74
C GLY A 156 6.96 -3.05 14.28
N ALA A 157 5.98 -3.88 13.90
CA ALA A 157 5.35 -3.81 12.57
C ALA A 157 4.79 -2.41 12.28
N VAL A 158 5.07 -1.90 11.09
CA VAL A 158 4.52 -0.65 10.56
C VAL A 158 3.39 -1.01 9.59
N PRO A 159 2.14 -0.64 9.87
CA PRO A 159 1.03 -0.95 8.98
C PRO A 159 1.13 -0.16 7.68
N ALA A 160 0.59 -0.70 6.59
CA ALA A 160 0.41 0.04 5.35
C ALA A 160 -0.64 1.16 5.52
N THR A 161 -0.49 2.23 4.75
CA THR A 161 -1.51 3.27 4.61
C THR A 161 -2.23 3.07 3.28
N ASP A 162 -3.56 3.00 3.30
CA ASP A 162 -4.36 2.71 2.11
C ASP A 162 -4.35 3.87 1.11
N MET A 163 -4.42 3.52 -0.19
CA MET A 163 -4.69 4.45 -1.28
C MET A 163 -6.17 4.82 -1.28
N ILE A 164 -6.48 6.12 -1.27
CA ILE A 164 -7.87 6.60 -1.30
C ILE A 164 -8.17 7.27 -2.63
N ILE A 165 -9.18 6.77 -3.32
CA ILE A 165 -9.72 7.37 -4.54
C ILE A 165 -10.91 8.25 -4.18
N GLY A 166 -10.74 9.55 -4.39
CA GLY A 166 -11.83 10.51 -4.32
C GLY A 166 -12.82 10.31 -5.46
N SER A 167 -14.11 10.47 -5.19
CA SER A 167 -15.18 10.37 -6.20
C SER A 167 -16.23 11.43 -5.93
N ILE A 168 -16.23 12.50 -6.72
CA ILE A 168 -17.09 13.67 -6.47
C ILE A 168 -17.92 14.07 -7.70
N ASN A 169 -19.11 14.62 -7.44
CA ASN A 169 -19.84 15.42 -8.42
C ASN A 169 -19.41 16.87 -8.30
N LEU A 170 -19.15 17.51 -9.43
CA LEU A 170 -18.71 18.89 -9.50
C LEU A 170 -19.85 19.84 -9.09
N LYS A 171 -19.49 20.92 -8.38
CA LYS A 171 -20.40 21.96 -7.91
C LYS A 171 -19.73 23.33 -8.03
N PRO A 172 -19.45 23.77 -9.28
CA PRO A 172 -18.78 25.04 -9.50
C PRO A 172 -19.60 26.22 -8.95
N GLU A 173 -18.91 27.24 -8.48
CA GLU A 173 -19.52 28.49 -8.00
C GLU A 173 -19.61 29.51 -9.14
N GLY A 174 -20.52 30.49 -9.03
CA GLY A 174 -20.60 31.65 -9.92
C GLY A 174 -21.51 31.52 -11.13
N GLY A 175 -22.18 30.39 -11.32
CA GLY A 175 -23.20 30.26 -12.39
C GLY A 175 -23.61 28.81 -12.62
N PRO A 176 -24.60 28.52 -13.46
CA PRO A 176 -24.82 27.17 -13.94
C PRO A 176 -23.83 26.87 -15.06
N TYR A 177 -22.92 25.91 -14.81
CA TYR A 177 -21.94 25.39 -15.77
C TYR A 177 -22.26 23.95 -16.14
N VAL A 178 -21.91 23.58 -17.37
CA VAL A 178 -22.08 22.21 -17.90
C VAL A 178 -20.94 21.87 -18.86
N ALA A 179 -20.46 20.64 -18.84
CA ALA A 179 -19.53 20.12 -19.83
C ALA A 179 -20.26 19.20 -20.81
N LEU A 180 -20.15 19.51 -22.12
CA LEU A 180 -20.53 18.58 -23.17
C LEU A 180 -19.33 17.71 -23.54
N THR A 181 -19.53 16.39 -23.58
CA THR A 181 -18.44 15.46 -23.84
C THR A 181 -18.81 14.46 -24.93
N PHE A 182 -17.80 14.05 -25.72
CA PHE A 182 -17.96 13.14 -26.84
C PHE A 182 -16.95 12.00 -26.74
N ASP A 183 -17.42 10.75 -26.83
CA ASP A 183 -16.62 9.54 -26.74
C ASP A 183 -16.47 8.83 -28.09
N ASP A 184 -15.49 7.92 -28.19
CA ASP A 184 -15.22 6.99 -29.30
C ASP A 184 -14.63 7.61 -30.58
N GLY A 185 -14.46 8.91 -30.63
CA GLY A 185 -13.83 9.60 -31.78
C GLY A 185 -12.28 9.54 -31.79
N PRO A 186 -11.64 10.28 -32.68
CA PRO A 186 -12.26 11.05 -33.79
C PRO A 186 -12.85 10.18 -34.89
N SER A 187 -13.90 10.66 -35.51
CA SER A 187 -14.57 9.97 -36.63
C SER A 187 -14.97 10.92 -37.75
N ARG A 188 -15.66 10.40 -38.76
CA ARG A 188 -16.25 11.20 -39.81
C ARG A 188 -17.28 12.24 -39.36
N TYR A 189 -17.81 12.11 -38.13
CA TYR A 189 -18.76 13.06 -37.54
C TYR A 189 -18.10 14.18 -36.75
N THR A 190 -16.85 13.99 -36.34
CA THR A 190 -16.09 14.99 -35.57
C THR A 190 -16.03 16.36 -36.26
N PRO A 191 -15.77 16.47 -37.59
CA PRO A 191 -15.77 17.78 -38.28
C PRO A 191 -17.11 18.51 -38.20
N ASP A 192 -18.23 17.81 -38.35
CA ASP A 192 -19.57 18.43 -38.29
C ASP A 192 -19.86 18.93 -36.86
N ILE A 193 -19.51 18.14 -35.84
CA ILE A 193 -19.63 18.54 -34.42
C ILE A 193 -18.78 19.78 -34.15
N LEU A 194 -17.50 19.79 -34.56
CA LEU A 194 -16.62 20.95 -34.39
C LEU A 194 -17.19 22.21 -35.09
N ALA A 195 -17.74 22.08 -36.27
CA ALA A 195 -18.37 23.21 -36.97
C ALA A 195 -19.57 23.79 -36.19
N ILE A 196 -20.42 22.93 -35.62
CA ILE A 196 -21.57 23.36 -34.79
C ILE A 196 -21.09 24.05 -33.49
N LEU A 197 -20.06 23.52 -32.81
CA LEU A 197 -19.50 24.11 -31.61
C LEU A 197 -18.89 25.50 -31.91
N ALA A 198 -18.12 25.61 -33.00
CA ALA A 198 -17.50 26.85 -33.43
C ALA A 198 -18.57 27.92 -33.82
N ASP A 199 -19.64 27.55 -34.53
CA ASP A 199 -20.75 28.45 -34.90
C ASP A 199 -21.43 29.06 -33.65
N ARG A 200 -21.42 28.36 -32.51
CA ARG A 200 -22.03 28.79 -31.26
C ARG A 200 -21.03 29.31 -30.23
N GLY A 201 -19.74 29.32 -30.59
CA GLY A 201 -18.69 29.84 -29.74
C GLY A 201 -18.51 29.09 -28.42
N VAL A 202 -18.72 27.78 -28.41
CA VAL A 202 -18.62 26.92 -27.23
C VAL A 202 -17.53 25.88 -27.39
N HIS A 203 -16.93 25.47 -26.25
CA HIS A 203 -15.91 24.42 -26.21
C HIS A 203 -16.47 23.16 -25.55
N ALA A 204 -15.92 22.00 -25.91
CA ALA A 204 -16.31 20.70 -25.39
C ALA A 204 -15.08 19.83 -25.10
N THR A 205 -15.28 18.67 -24.46
CA THR A 205 -14.22 17.69 -24.20
C THR A 205 -14.47 16.44 -25.02
N PHE A 206 -13.42 15.97 -25.70
CA PHE A 206 -13.45 14.77 -26.53
C PHE A 206 -12.60 13.67 -25.88
N PHE A 207 -13.22 12.57 -25.47
CA PHE A 207 -12.56 11.37 -24.99
C PHE A 207 -12.29 10.43 -26.16
N CYS A 208 -11.10 10.55 -26.73
CA CYS A 208 -10.74 9.90 -27.98
C CYS A 208 -10.13 8.50 -27.75
N LEU A 209 -10.48 7.54 -28.62
CA LEU A 209 -9.79 6.26 -28.69
C LEU A 209 -8.42 6.45 -29.37
N GLY A 210 -7.36 5.91 -28.76
CA GLY A 210 -6.01 6.04 -29.28
C GLY A 210 -5.83 5.49 -30.71
N ASN A 211 -6.50 4.37 -31.04
CA ASN A 211 -6.50 3.81 -32.39
C ASN A 211 -7.22 4.70 -33.41
N GLN A 212 -8.27 5.43 -32.98
CA GLN A 212 -8.96 6.39 -33.85
C GLN A 212 -8.09 7.65 -34.03
N VAL A 213 -7.45 8.14 -32.98
CA VAL A 213 -6.48 9.24 -33.07
C VAL A 213 -5.36 8.91 -34.04
N ALA A 214 -4.76 7.72 -33.95
CA ALA A 214 -3.69 7.28 -34.84
C ALA A 214 -4.13 7.23 -36.32
N SER A 215 -5.43 6.90 -36.58
CA SER A 215 -5.99 6.78 -37.90
C SER A 215 -6.53 8.10 -38.47
N ASN A 216 -6.92 9.06 -37.59
CA ASN A 216 -7.59 10.33 -37.96
C ASN A 216 -6.84 11.51 -37.27
N GLN A 217 -5.52 11.62 -37.50
CA GLN A 217 -4.67 12.63 -36.85
C GLN A 217 -5.09 14.07 -37.16
N SER A 218 -5.60 14.34 -38.38
CA SER A 218 -6.09 15.65 -38.74
C SER A 218 -7.32 16.08 -37.95
N GLU A 219 -8.22 15.18 -37.68
CA GLU A 219 -9.42 15.41 -36.88
C GLU A 219 -9.07 15.58 -35.41
N ALA A 220 -8.16 14.75 -34.88
CA ALA A 220 -7.64 14.92 -33.51
C ALA A 220 -6.96 16.28 -33.34
N LYS A 221 -6.16 16.71 -34.32
CA LYS A 221 -5.55 18.04 -34.29
C LYS A 221 -6.60 19.15 -34.39
N ALA A 222 -7.64 18.99 -35.21
CA ALA A 222 -8.71 19.97 -35.34
C ALA A 222 -9.50 20.19 -34.06
N ILE A 223 -9.66 19.16 -33.20
CA ILE A 223 -10.24 19.28 -31.87
C ILE A 223 -9.45 20.32 -31.05
N VAL A 224 -8.12 20.14 -30.96
CA VAL A 224 -7.26 21.02 -30.17
C VAL A 224 -7.13 22.42 -30.79
N ASP A 225 -6.96 22.52 -32.12
CA ASP A 225 -6.87 23.79 -32.83
C ASP A 225 -8.17 24.63 -32.71
N GLY A 226 -9.31 23.96 -32.50
CA GLY A 226 -10.62 24.58 -32.23
C GLY A 226 -10.79 25.03 -30.77
N GLY A 227 -9.80 24.88 -29.90
CA GLY A 227 -9.87 25.25 -28.48
C GLY A 227 -10.61 24.23 -27.60
N HIS A 228 -10.93 23.06 -28.12
CA HIS A 228 -11.57 21.99 -27.35
C HIS A 228 -10.54 21.19 -26.57
N GLU A 229 -10.99 20.55 -25.49
CA GLU A 229 -10.17 19.64 -24.70
C GLU A 229 -10.17 18.24 -25.32
N ILE A 230 -8.98 17.63 -25.39
CA ILE A 230 -8.81 16.23 -25.79
C ILE A 230 -8.33 15.41 -24.60
N ALA A 231 -8.99 14.29 -24.36
CA ALA A 231 -8.71 13.32 -23.33
C ALA A 231 -8.77 11.88 -23.88
N SER A 232 -8.43 10.90 -23.09
CA SER A 232 -8.33 9.51 -23.55
C SER A 232 -9.58 8.69 -23.22
N HIS A 233 -10.07 7.93 -24.20
CA HIS A 233 -11.05 6.85 -24.01
C HIS A 233 -10.40 5.46 -24.11
N THR A 234 -9.12 5.34 -23.73
CA THR A 234 -8.25 4.18 -23.89
C THR A 234 -7.81 3.91 -25.33
N GLN A 235 -7.01 2.88 -25.57
CA GLN A 235 -6.47 2.59 -26.90
C GLN A 235 -7.53 2.01 -27.84
N SER A 236 -8.33 1.05 -27.36
CA SER A 236 -9.16 0.21 -28.23
C SER A 236 -10.54 -0.14 -27.66
N HIS A 237 -10.99 0.59 -26.64
CA HIS A 237 -12.30 0.42 -25.99
C HIS A 237 -12.49 -0.95 -25.33
N GLN A 238 -11.43 -1.51 -24.73
CA GLN A 238 -11.54 -2.77 -23.99
C GLN A 238 -12.24 -2.59 -22.65
N ASN A 239 -12.86 -3.67 -22.15
CA ASN A 239 -13.38 -3.71 -20.78
C ASN A 239 -12.20 -3.84 -19.80
N LEU A 240 -11.76 -2.73 -19.21
CA LEU A 240 -10.53 -2.63 -18.43
C LEU A 240 -10.43 -3.61 -17.26
N PRO A 241 -11.50 -3.90 -16.48
CA PRO A 241 -11.48 -4.90 -15.43
C PRO A 241 -11.10 -6.33 -15.85
N THR A 242 -11.18 -6.64 -17.14
CA THR A 242 -10.79 -7.96 -17.65
C THR A 242 -9.32 -8.08 -18.03
N LEU A 243 -8.57 -6.98 -17.92
CA LEU A 243 -7.17 -6.92 -18.33
C LEU A 243 -6.22 -7.17 -17.14
N GLU A 244 -5.14 -7.89 -17.41
CA GLU A 244 -4.02 -7.97 -16.50
C GLU A 244 -3.26 -6.63 -16.45
N ARG A 245 -2.47 -6.41 -15.38
CA ARG A 245 -1.79 -5.13 -15.10
C ARG A 245 -1.06 -4.55 -16.31
N ASP A 246 -0.22 -5.32 -16.98
CA ASP A 246 0.60 -4.81 -18.09
C ASP A 246 -0.27 -4.46 -19.31
N SER A 247 -1.28 -5.25 -19.61
CA SER A 247 -2.24 -4.99 -20.69
C SER A 247 -3.09 -3.75 -20.39
N LEU A 248 -3.56 -3.60 -19.14
CA LEU A 248 -4.29 -2.41 -18.69
C LEU A 248 -3.44 -1.15 -18.84
N ARG A 249 -2.21 -1.18 -18.37
CA ARG A 249 -1.30 -0.05 -18.47
C ARG A 249 -0.97 0.31 -19.91
N SER A 250 -0.74 -0.71 -20.77
CA SER A 250 -0.52 -0.51 -22.20
C SER A 250 -1.73 0.10 -22.89
N GLU A 251 -2.95 -0.38 -22.56
CA GLU A 251 -4.21 0.16 -23.10
C GLU A 251 -4.42 1.65 -22.76
N ILE A 252 -3.95 2.08 -21.59
CA ILE A 252 -4.02 3.49 -21.16
C ILE A 252 -2.87 4.31 -21.76
N SER A 253 -1.63 3.89 -21.60
CA SER A 253 -0.45 4.68 -21.96
C SER A 253 -0.30 4.83 -23.47
N THR A 254 -0.59 3.79 -24.27
CA THR A 254 -0.52 3.88 -25.72
C THR A 254 -1.53 4.89 -26.28
N ALA A 255 -2.71 5.03 -25.66
CA ALA A 255 -3.66 6.06 -26.04
C ALA A 255 -3.14 7.47 -25.74
N PHE A 256 -2.51 7.68 -24.57
CA PHE A 256 -1.88 8.95 -24.24
C PHE A 256 -0.76 9.32 -25.24
N ASP A 257 0.08 8.35 -25.59
CA ASP A 257 1.17 8.56 -26.55
C ASP A 257 0.65 8.92 -27.93
N ASN A 258 -0.42 8.26 -28.41
CA ASN A 258 -1.05 8.57 -29.69
C ASN A 258 -1.67 9.97 -29.71
N ILE A 259 -2.32 10.39 -28.62
CA ILE A 259 -2.89 11.73 -28.47
C ILE A 259 -1.75 12.78 -28.50
N GLU A 260 -0.71 12.59 -27.71
CA GLU A 260 0.43 13.50 -27.66
C GLU A 260 1.14 13.60 -29.01
N GLN A 261 1.34 12.47 -29.68
CA GLN A 261 1.98 12.43 -31.01
C GLN A 261 1.16 13.17 -32.08
N ALA A 262 -0.16 13.04 -32.08
CA ALA A 262 -1.01 13.65 -33.08
C ALA A 262 -1.28 15.14 -32.84
N THR A 263 -1.33 15.56 -31.58
CA THR A 263 -1.84 16.89 -31.18
C THR A 263 -0.82 17.76 -30.46
N GLY A 264 0.23 17.18 -29.90
CA GLY A 264 1.18 17.86 -29.02
C GLY A 264 0.63 18.06 -27.60
N VAL A 265 -0.59 17.59 -27.29
CA VAL A 265 -1.21 17.70 -25.96
C VAL A 265 -0.95 16.44 -25.15
N ARG A 266 -0.36 16.60 -24.00
CA ARG A 266 -0.21 15.53 -23.01
C ARG A 266 -1.43 15.52 -22.09
N THR A 267 -2.12 14.39 -21.99
CA THR A 267 -3.24 14.19 -21.07
C THR A 267 -3.01 13.03 -20.12
N GLN A 268 -3.55 13.12 -18.92
CA GLN A 268 -3.68 12.03 -17.94
C GLN A 268 -5.16 11.83 -17.55
N MET A 269 -6.07 12.53 -18.24
CA MET A 269 -7.50 12.38 -18.07
C MET A 269 -7.99 11.22 -18.93
N ILE A 270 -8.71 10.29 -18.32
CA ILE A 270 -9.37 9.20 -19.03
C ILE A 270 -10.88 9.22 -18.79
N ARG A 271 -11.61 8.61 -19.68
CA ARG A 271 -12.91 8.02 -19.41
C ARG A 271 -12.80 6.54 -19.70
N ALA A 272 -12.99 5.72 -18.67
CA ALA A 272 -12.94 4.27 -18.84
C ALA A 272 -14.14 3.79 -19.66
N PRO A 273 -13.96 2.91 -20.67
CA PRO A 273 -15.04 2.27 -21.38
C PRO A 273 -16.07 1.65 -20.44
N TYR A 274 -17.35 1.81 -20.76
CA TYR A 274 -18.48 1.33 -19.95
C TYR A 274 -18.55 1.94 -18.54
N GLY A 275 -17.76 2.97 -18.24
CA GLY A 275 -17.59 3.53 -16.88
C GLY A 275 -16.88 2.59 -15.91
N ALA A 276 -16.24 1.53 -16.40
CA ALA A 276 -15.69 0.45 -15.61
C ALA A 276 -14.22 0.72 -15.22
N PHE A 277 -14.02 1.32 -14.03
CA PHE A 277 -12.72 1.54 -13.39
C PHE A 277 -12.88 1.40 -11.87
N THR A 278 -12.51 0.23 -11.37
CA THR A 278 -12.72 -0.17 -9.98
C THR A 278 -11.47 0.08 -9.13
N GLU A 279 -11.51 -0.30 -7.86
CA GLU A 279 -10.34 -0.27 -6.97
C GLU A 279 -9.16 -1.05 -7.56
N GLN A 280 -9.44 -2.13 -8.29
CA GLN A 280 -8.40 -2.97 -8.88
C GLN A 280 -7.63 -2.23 -9.99
N GLU A 281 -8.32 -1.52 -10.88
CA GLU A 281 -7.68 -0.74 -11.95
C GLU A 281 -6.91 0.44 -11.35
N TRP A 282 -7.44 1.10 -10.32
CA TRP A 282 -6.72 2.15 -9.59
C TRP A 282 -5.44 1.62 -8.95
N GLY A 283 -5.49 0.44 -8.33
CA GLY A 283 -4.29 -0.21 -7.77
C GLY A 283 -3.25 -0.60 -8.81
N ARG A 284 -3.67 -0.90 -10.06
CA ARG A 284 -2.80 -1.35 -11.14
C ARG A 284 -2.23 -0.22 -12.01
N ALA A 285 -2.94 0.93 -12.12
CA ALA A 285 -2.62 2.00 -13.06
C ALA A 285 -2.81 3.42 -12.50
N GLY A 286 -3.09 3.59 -11.20
CA GLY A 286 -3.35 4.90 -10.61
C GLY A 286 -2.18 5.87 -10.69
N ASP A 287 -0.95 5.39 -10.86
CA ASP A 287 0.26 6.18 -11.04
C ASP A 287 0.38 6.85 -12.42
N ILE A 288 -0.37 6.36 -13.42
CA ILE A 288 -0.38 6.93 -14.78
C ILE A 288 -1.68 7.66 -15.12
N VAL A 289 -2.72 7.54 -14.27
CA VAL A 289 -4.04 8.17 -14.47
C VAL A 289 -4.19 9.36 -13.53
N GLY A 290 -4.36 10.56 -14.09
CA GLY A 290 -4.65 11.76 -13.31
C GLY A 290 -6.08 11.78 -12.77
N CYS A 291 -7.05 11.52 -13.64
CA CYS A 291 -8.44 11.34 -13.25
C CYS A 291 -9.20 10.45 -14.23
N ASN A 292 -10.24 9.77 -13.73
CA ASN A 292 -11.24 9.07 -14.53
C ASN A 292 -12.56 9.85 -14.44
N VAL A 293 -13.06 10.30 -15.61
CA VAL A 293 -14.23 11.16 -15.71
C VAL A 293 -15.40 10.37 -16.25
N LEU A 294 -16.40 10.16 -15.42
CA LEU A 294 -17.69 9.59 -15.79
C LEU A 294 -18.65 10.70 -16.25
N TRP A 295 -19.97 10.48 -16.10
CA TRP A 295 -21.01 11.42 -16.51
C TRP A 295 -22.15 11.49 -15.49
N ASN A 296 -22.93 12.55 -15.58
CA ASN A 296 -24.13 12.75 -14.78
C ASN A 296 -25.40 12.62 -15.64
N VAL A 297 -25.27 12.88 -16.94
CA VAL A 297 -26.36 12.79 -17.92
C VAL A 297 -25.90 11.89 -19.05
N ASP A 298 -26.53 10.73 -19.19
CA ASP A 298 -26.38 9.84 -20.33
C ASP A 298 -27.48 10.16 -21.34
N THR A 299 -27.11 10.53 -22.56
CA THR A 299 -28.05 10.88 -23.61
C THR A 299 -28.67 9.67 -24.30
N HIS A 300 -28.05 8.50 -24.15
CA HIS A 300 -28.38 7.29 -24.92
C HIS A 300 -28.37 7.52 -26.44
N ASP A 301 -27.54 8.46 -26.95
CA ASP A 301 -27.45 8.79 -28.38
C ASP A 301 -26.98 7.60 -29.21
N TRP A 302 -26.25 6.67 -28.60
CA TRP A 302 -25.83 5.41 -29.22
C TRP A 302 -26.98 4.46 -29.55
N GLU A 303 -28.13 4.57 -28.87
CA GLU A 303 -29.38 3.86 -29.19
C GLU A 303 -30.13 4.49 -30.36
N ARG A 304 -29.77 5.71 -30.74
CA ARG A 304 -30.41 6.48 -31.83
C ARG A 304 -31.92 6.74 -31.62
N PRO A 305 -32.30 7.35 -30.46
CA PRO A 305 -33.71 7.57 -30.12
C PRO A 305 -34.34 8.75 -30.86
N GLY A 306 -33.61 9.46 -31.71
CA GLY A 306 -33.98 10.68 -32.39
C GLY A 306 -33.37 11.95 -31.80
N ALA A 307 -33.04 12.93 -32.65
CA ALA A 307 -32.35 14.15 -32.24
C ALA A 307 -33.08 14.91 -31.10
N GLN A 308 -34.40 15.03 -31.20
CA GLN A 308 -35.21 15.70 -30.17
C GLN A 308 -35.16 14.96 -28.84
N ALA A 309 -35.23 13.62 -28.82
CA ALA A 309 -35.17 12.84 -27.60
C ALA A 309 -33.78 12.97 -26.89
N ILE A 310 -32.70 13.00 -27.67
CA ILE A 310 -31.35 13.27 -27.19
C ILE A 310 -31.28 14.64 -26.49
N ALA A 311 -31.78 15.69 -27.19
CA ALA A 311 -31.81 17.04 -26.66
C ALA A 311 -32.70 17.15 -25.39
N ASP A 312 -33.88 16.57 -25.41
CA ASP A 312 -34.79 16.54 -24.25
C ASP A 312 -34.15 15.85 -23.03
N THR A 313 -33.40 14.76 -23.26
CA THR A 313 -32.68 14.08 -22.18
C THR A 313 -31.68 15.00 -21.50
N VAL A 314 -30.87 15.75 -22.23
CA VAL A 314 -29.95 16.73 -21.69
C VAL A 314 -30.71 17.80 -20.92
N LEU A 315 -31.62 18.49 -21.63
CA LEU A 315 -32.29 19.67 -21.11
C LEU A 315 -33.14 19.39 -19.85
N ASN A 316 -33.70 18.18 -19.72
CA ASN A 316 -34.51 17.83 -18.55
C ASN A 316 -33.70 17.34 -17.35
N ASN A 317 -32.44 16.91 -17.53
CA ASN A 317 -31.64 16.29 -16.48
C ASN A 317 -30.41 17.10 -16.06
N VAL A 318 -29.97 18.07 -16.89
CA VAL A 318 -28.78 18.89 -16.61
C VAL A 318 -28.95 19.71 -15.34
N ARG A 319 -27.89 19.82 -14.57
CA ARG A 319 -27.74 20.64 -13.37
C ARG A 319 -26.37 21.30 -13.37
N ASN A 320 -26.18 22.32 -12.51
CA ASN A 320 -24.88 22.95 -12.36
C ASN A 320 -23.80 21.92 -12.02
N GLY A 321 -22.74 21.88 -12.81
CA GLY A 321 -21.64 20.91 -12.70
C GLY A 321 -21.88 19.57 -13.41
N SER A 322 -22.94 19.44 -14.22
CA SER A 322 -23.19 18.22 -14.99
C SER A 322 -22.17 18.00 -16.11
N ILE A 323 -21.79 16.75 -16.29
CA ILE A 323 -21.02 16.24 -17.43
C ILE A 323 -21.96 15.39 -18.26
N VAL A 324 -22.13 15.76 -19.52
CA VAL A 324 -23.07 15.13 -20.46
C VAL A 324 -22.31 14.16 -21.36
N LEU A 325 -22.73 12.89 -21.40
CA LEU A 325 -22.19 11.88 -22.29
C LEU A 325 -22.93 11.90 -23.64
N MET A 326 -22.17 12.08 -24.68
CA MET A 326 -22.54 11.88 -26.10
C MET A 326 -21.38 11.15 -26.80
N HIS A 327 -21.53 10.86 -28.07
CA HIS A 327 -20.49 10.18 -28.83
C HIS A 327 -20.32 10.87 -30.21
N ASP A 328 -19.03 10.99 -30.64
CA ASP A 328 -18.67 11.39 -31.99
C ASP A 328 -18.11 10.24 -32.83
N GLY A 329 -17.98 9.04 -32.20
CA GLY A 329 -17.50 7.81 -32.84
C GLY A 329 -18.32 6.57 -32.46
N GLY A 330 -17.80 5.37 -32.77
CA GLY A 330 -18.41 4.09 -32.38
C GLY A 330 -19.73 3.73 -33.13
N GLY A 331 -20.06 4.38 -34.24
CA GLY A 331 -21.25 4.04 -35.02
C GLY A 331 -21.85 5.19 -35.82
N ASN A 332 -23.19 5.14 -36.11
CA ASN A 332 -23.90 6.25 -36.77
C ASN A 332 -24.29 7.30 -35.72
N ARG A 333 -23.78 8.53 -35.89
CA ARG A 333 -23.96 9.67 -34.97
C ARG A 333 -24.71 10.85 -35.64
N GLU A 334 -25.40 10.63 -36.74
CA GLU A 334 -26.21 11.66 -37.41
C GLU A 334 -27.19 12.33 -36.45
N GLN A 335 -27.87 11.56 -35.59
CA GLN A 335 -28.82 12.11 -34.61
C GLN A 335 -28.11 12.91 -33.48
N THR A 336 -26.88 12.56 -33.12
CA THR A 336 -26.08 13.36 -32.21
C THR A 336 -25.71 14.71 -32.80
N VAL A 337 -25.27 14.71 -34.07
CA VAL A 337 -24.99 15.94 -34.84
C VAL A 337 -26.25 16.81 -34.96
N GLU A 338 -27.41 16.22 -35.29
CA GLU A 338 -28.69 16.93 -35.37
C GLU A 338 -29.20 17.46 -34.03
N ALA A 339 -28.92 16.75 -32.91
CA ALA A 339 -29.34 17.14 -31.57
C ALA A 339 -28.49 18.28 -30.99
N LEU A 340 -27.23 18.37 -31.37
CA LEU A 340 -26.25 19.27 -30.75
C LEU A 340 -26.67 20.75 -30.81
N PRO A 341 -27.17 21.31 -31.94
CA PRO A 341 -27.73 22.67 -31.97
C PRO A 341 -28.83 22.87 -30.93
N LEU A 342 -29.76 21.91 -30.83
CA LEU A 342 -30.92 22.02 -29.92
C LEU A 342 -30.44 22.00 -28.44
N ILE A 343 -29.43 21.20 -28.14
CA ILE A 343 -28.81 21.12 -26.79
C ILE A 343 -28.17 22.45 -26.45
N ILE A 344 -27.28 22.98 -27.30
CA ILE A 344 -26.53 24.19 -27.03
C ILE A 344 -27.46 25.39 -26.86
N ASP A 345 -28.40 25.58 -27.84
CA ASP A 345 -29.35 26.68 -27.81
C ASP A 345 -30.24 26.61 -26.56
N GLY A 346 -30.76 25.40 -26.23
CA GLY A 346 -31.58 25.20 -25.04
C GLY A 346 -30.82 25.35 -23.69
N LEU A 347 -29.53 25.08 -23.64
CA LEU A 347 -28.68 25.35 -22.47
C LEU A 347 -28.42 26.85 -22.31
N HIS A 348 -28.12 27.55 -23.39
CA HIS A 348 -27.95 29.01 -23.40
C HIS A 348 -29.25 29.73 -22.95
N ASP A 349 -30.41 29.32 -23.45
CA ASP A 349 -31.71 29.87 -23.04
C ASP A 349 -31.99 29.71 -21.53
N ARG A 350 -31.37 28.70 -20.88
CA ARG A 350 -31.44 28.45 -19.42
C ARG A 350 -30.31 29.10 -18.66
N GLY A 351 -29.44 29.86 -19.33
CA GLY A 351 -28.32 30.56 -18.71
C GLY A 351 -27.11 29.73 -18.36
N TYR A 352 -26.99 28.50 -18.90
CA TYR A 352 -25.80 27.68 -18.71
C TYR A 352 -24.62 28.21 -19.52
N GLN A 353 -23.46 28.17 -18.90
CA GLN A 353 -22.17 28.32 -19.57
C GLN A 353 -21.63 26.94 -19.89
N ILE A 354 -21.31 26.70 -21.16
CA ILE A 354 -20.74 25.44 -21.62
C ILE A 354 -19.23 25.57 -21.60
N VAL A 355 -18.58 24.69 -20.85
CA VAL A 355 -17.13 24.69 -20.60
C VAL A 355 -16.56 23.29 -20.83
N THR A 356 -15.23 23.16 -20.92
CA THR A 356 -14.57 21.85 -20.96
C THR A 356 -14.62 21.17 -19.57
N VAL A 357 -14.33 19.88 -19.50
CA VAL A 357 -14.26 19.15 -18.23
C VAL A 357 -13.15 19.72 -17.34
N GLY A 358 -11.97 20.02 -17.91
CA GLY A 358 -10.87 20.65 -17.18
C GLY A 358 -11.27 21.97 -16.56
N GLU A 359 -11.89 22.87 -17.35
CA GLU A 359 -12.42 24.14 -16.84
C GLU A 359 -13.49 23.92 -15.76
N LEU A 360 -14.37 22.93 -15.92
CA LEU A 360 -15.39 22.61 -14.94
C LEU A 360 -14.80 22.13 -13.60
N ILE A 361 -13.70 21.34 -13.65
CA ILE A 361 -12.95 20.90 -12.47
C ILE A 361 -12.25 22.10 -11.79
N GLU A 362 -11.65 23.01 -12.58
CA GLU A 362 -11.05 24.24 -12.05
C GLU A 362 -12.05 25.12 -11.32
N LEU A 363 -13.23 25.34 -11.91
CA LEU A 363 -14.32 26.12 -11.34
C LEU A 363 -14.88 25.49 -10.05
N ASP A 364 -14.81 24.19 -9.89
CA ASP A 364 -15.19 23.49 -8.65
C ASP A 364 -14.19 23.73 -7.52
N GLY A 365 -12.90 23.74 -7.81
CA GLY A 365 -11.79 24.06 -6.91
C GLY A 365 -11.49 23.04 -5.80
N ARG A 366 -12.20 21.90 -5.73
CA ARG A 366 -11.99 20.86 -4.71
C ARG A 366 -11.02 19.78 -5.14
N ILE A 367 -10.76 19.66 -6.43
CA ILE A 367 -9.81 18.69 -7.01
C ILE A 367 -8.42 19.33 -7.07
N PRO A 368 -7.34 18.59 -6.72
CA PRO A 368 -5.99 19.15 -6.75
C PRO A 368 -5.60 19.67 -8.14
N GLN A 369 -4.88 20.81 -8.17
CA GLN A 369 -4.44 21.46 -9.42
C GLN A 369 -3.58 20.55 -10.30
N ALA A 370 -2.82 19.62 -9.70
CA ALA A 370 -2.03 18.64 -10.46
C ALA A 370 -2.89 17.73 -11.35
N VAL A 371 -4.12 17.44 -10.95
CA VAL A 371 -5.08 16.64 -11.74
C VAL A 371 -5.53 17.42 -12.97
N VAL A 372 -5.89 18.71 -12.77
CA VAL A 372 -6.32 19.60 -13.87
C VAL A 372 -5.19 19.83 -14.87
N GLY A 373 -3.98 20.08 -14.36
CA GLY A 373 -2.79 20.36 -15.17
C GLY A 373 -2.15 19.13 -15.82
N ASN A 374 -2.75 17.95 -15.74
CA ASN A 374 -2.16 16.70 -16.25
C ASN A 374 -0.72 16.47 -15.73
N ALA A 375 -0.47 16.77 -14.46
CA ALA A 375 0.83 16.71 -13.81
C ALA A 375 0.82 15.82 -12.55
N VAL A 376 -0.08 14.83 -12.53
CA VAL A 376 -0.12 13.86 -11.43
C VAL A 376 1.09 12.94 -11.53
N SER A 377 1.80 12.82 -10.42
CA SER A 377 2.90 11.87 -10.25
C SER A 377 2.80 11.21 -8.89
N MET A 378 3.07 9.93 -8.85
CA MET A 378 3.15 9.20 -7.59
C MET A 378 4.39 9.67 -6.81
N PRO A 379 4.28 10.03 -5.50
CA PRO A 379 5.44 10.36 -4.65
C PRO A 379 6.42 9.18 -4.53
N GLU A 380 7.69 9.48 -4.25
CA GLU A 380 8.75 8.45 -4.14
C GLU A 380 8.51 7.48 -2.97
N ASP A 381 7.88 7.94 -1.90
CA ASP A 381 7.54 7.16 -0.70
C ASP A 381 6.18 6.45 -0.81
N ALA A 382 5.47 6.63 -1.92
CA ALA A 382 4.20 5.99 -2.17
C ALA A 382 4.38 4.60 -2.79
N ALA A 383 3.36 3.76 -2.60
CA ALA A 383 3.29 2.43 -3.19
C ALA A 383 1.92 2.19 -3.81
N LEU A 384 1.91 1.47 -4.92
CA LEU A 384 0.67 0.93 -5.47
C LEU A 384 0.32 -0.38 -4.73
N PRO A 385 -0.97 -0.68 -4.60
CA PRO A 385 -1.46 -1.99 -4.21
C PRO A 385 -0.91 -3.13 -5.07
N ALA A 386 -0.77 -4.32 -4.48
CA ALA A 386 -0.26 -5.50 -5.16
C ALA A 386 -1.23 -6.06 -6.22
#